data_04abe5f49aede2626f4a555af2266076
#
_entry.id   04abe5f49aede2626f4a555af2266076
#
_cell.length_a   1.000
_cell.length_b   1.000
_cell.length_c   1.000
_cell.angle_alpha   90.00
_cell.angle_beta   90.00
_cell.angle_gamma   90.00
#
_symmetry.space_group_name_H-M   'P 1'
#
loop_
_entity.id
_entity.type
_entity.pdbx_description
1 polymer ?
#
loop_
_entity_poly.entity_id
_entity_poly.type
_entity_poly.pdbx_seq_one_letter_code
_entity_poly.pdbx_strand_id
1 'polypeptide(L)'
;MEKSKVYFTKEISPCSLIKMYDVLGKNLSGNVAVKISTGERGNNNYLNPNLIKDLVSYVSGTITECNTAYAGYRNSTSVHMETIREHGFLDIAEVDIMDSDGDFAIPVSNGFHLDKNYVGNHLKNYDSMLMLSHFKGHPMGGFGGALKNMSIGVASSSGKVYIHTAGKSRNVDALWENICSQDSFLESMADADSSVVNYMNGNIVYINVINNLSVDCDCVASPEDICMHDIGVLSSTDPVALDRACVDLIYNSSDFGKVHMIERIERQNGTYILEA
;
A
#
# COMPACT_ATOMS: atom_id res chain seq x y z
N MET A 1 10.88 -24.11 -9.63
CA MET A 1 10.77 -23.06 -8.58
C MET A 1 9.75 -23.51 -7.55
N GLU A 2 10.04 -23.39 -6.26
CA GLU A 2 9.05 -23.63 -5.20
C GLU A 2 7.96 -22.54 -5.30
N LYS A 3 6.69 -22.92 -5.12
CA LYS A 3 5.59 -21.95 -5.17
C LYS A 3 5.61 -21.08 -3.91
N SER A 4 5.35 -19.79 -4.07
CA SER A 4 5.23 -18.86 -2.95
C SER A 4 4.08 -19.26 -2.01
N LYS A 5 4.30 -19.15 -0.71
CA LYS A 5 3.32 -19.50 0.32
C LYS A 5 2.55 -18.25 0.73
N VAL A 6 1.23 -18.38 0.79
CA VAL A 6 0.34 -17.37 1.37
C VAL A 6 -0.41 -18.02 2.54
N TYR A 7 -0.37 -17.38 3.67
CA TYR A 7 -1.10 -17.79 4.86
C TYR A 7 -2.38 -16.98 4.99
N PHE A 8 -3.43 -17.58 5.55
CA PHE A 8 -4.75 -16.96 5.67
C PHE A 8 -5.41 -17.30 7.02
N THR A 9 -6.07 -16.32 7.61
CA THR A 9 -7.00 -16.48 8.73
C THR A 9 -8.24 -15.64 8.53
N LYS A 10 -9.40 -16.14 8.92
CA LYS A 10 -10.65 -15.37 8.94
C LYS A 10 -10.73 -14.41 10.13
N GLU A 11 -9.94 -14.65 11.18
CA GLU A 11 -9.94 -13.82 12.36
C GLU A 11 -9.22 -12.49 12.08
N ILE A 12 -9.90 -11.39 12.33
CA ILE A 12 -9.35 -10.02 12.24
C ILE A 12 -9.26 -9.49 13.67
N SER A 13 -8.10 -9.63 14.29
CA SER A 13 -7.82 -9.19 15.66
C SER A 13 -6.36 -8.81 15.82
N PRO A 14 -5.99 -8.02 16.84
CA PRO A 14 -4.58 -7.73 17.12
C PRO A 14 -3.73 -9.00 17.27
N CYS A 15 -4.27 -10.04 17.93
CA CYS A 15 -3.59 -11.31 18.12
C CYS A 15 -3.39 -12.07 16.79
N SER A 16 -4.39 -12.04 15.88
CA SER A 16 -4.27 -12.70 14.59
C SER A 16 -3.24 -12.02 13.69
N LEU A 17 -3.10 -10.70 13.74
CA LEU A 17 -2.07 -9.99 13.00
C LEU A 17 -0.65 -10.42 13.41
N ILE A 18 -0.40 -10.57 14.72
CA ILE A 18 0.88 -11.08 15.23
C ILE A 18 1.11 -12.53 14.76
N LYS A 19 0.11 -13.41 14.87
CA LYS A 19 0.21 -14.79 14.37
C LYS A 19 0.52 -14.85 12.87
N MET A 20 -0.09 -13.94 12.08
CA MET A 20 0.12 -13.87 10.63
C MET A 20 1.51 -13.32 10.29
N TYR A 21 2.12 -12.52 11.14
CA TYR A 21 3.52 -12.15 11.05
C TYR A 21 4.45 -13.32 11.40
N ASP A 22 4.21 -13.97 12.53
CA ASP A 22 5.07 -15.05 13.04
C ASP A 22 5.13 -16.26 12.10
N VAL A 23 4.01 -16.61 11.46
CA VAL A 23 3.95 -17.76 10.54
C VAL A 23 4.86 -17.59 9.31
N LEU A 24 5.27 -16.37 8.98
CA LEU A 24 6.23 -16.10 7.90
C LEU A 24 7.64 -16.62 8.22
N GLY A 25 7.95 -16.83 9.49
CA GLY A 25 9.27 -17.31 9.93
C GLY A 25 10.42 -16.36 9.58
N LYS A 26 10.11 -15.08 9.32
CA LYS A 26 11.06 -14.04 8.96
C LYS A 26 10.95 -12.88 9.93
N ASN A 27 11.97 -12.70 10.76
CA ASN A 27 12.03 -11.59 11.70
C ASN A 27 12.62 -10.35 11.02
N LEU A 28 11.88 -9.25 11.10
CA LEU A 28 12.40 -7.93 10.74
C LEU A 28 13.37 -7.47 11.83
N SER A 29 14.41 -6.73 11.45
CA SER A 29 15.46 -6.28 12.35
C SER A 29 15.95 -4.88 11.99
N GLY A 30 16.70 -4.26 12.90
CA GLY A 30 17.13 -2.88 12.76
C GLY A 30 15.96 -1.90 12.93
N ASN A 31 16.03 -0.79 12.23
CA ASN A 31 14.93 0.17 12.18
C ASN A 31 13.83 -0.36 11.24
N VAL A 32 12.67 -0.65 11.79
CA VAL A 32 11.56 -1.26 11.05
C VAL A 32 10.55 -0.20 10.61
N ALA A 33 10.37 -0.04 9.28
CA ALA A 33 9.26 0.72 8.73
C ALA A 33 7.99 -0.12 8.73
N VAL A 34 6.91 0.36 9.32
CA VAL A 34 5.55 -0.21 9.14
C VAL A 34 4.81 0.67 8.15
N LYS A 35 4.81 0.27 6.88
CA LYS A 35 4.16 1.04 5.81
C LYS A 35 2.67 0.74 5.76
N ILE A 36 1.88 1.76 6.02
CA ILE A 36 0.41 1.69 5.98
C ILE A 36 -0.18 2.79 5.09
N SER A 37 -1.51 2.81 4.97
CA SER A 37 -2.29 3.97 4.53
C SER A 37 -3.06 4.51 5.73
N THR A 38 -2.80 5.73 6.13
CA THR A 38 -3.44 6.35 7.30
C THR A 38 -4.82 6.95 7.01
N GLY A 39 -5.24 6.92 5.74
CA GLY A 39 -6.55 7.41 5.30
C GLY A 39 -6.58 8.92 5.09
N GLU A 40 -7.44 9.36 4.15
CA GLU A 40 -7.74 10.78 3.93
C GLU A 40 -8.75 11.25 4.98
N ARG A 41 -8.69 12.52 5.37
CA ARG A 41 -9.68 13.12 6.29
C ARG A 41 -11.09 12.96 5.73
N GLY A 42 -12.00 12.44 6.57
CA GLY A 42 -13.38 12.10 6.18
C GLY A 42 -13.60 10.64 5.79
N ASN A 43 -12.55 9.90 5.44
CA ASN A 43 -12.61 8.46 5.25
C ASN A 43 -12.50 7.74 6.60
N ASN A 44 -13.33 6.71 6.82
CA ASN A 44 -13.30 5.90 8.05
C ASN A 44 -13.03 4.41 7.79
N ASN A 45 -12.70 4.05 6.54
CA ASN A 45 -12.52 2.64 6.15
C ASN A 45 -11.08 2.14 6.36
N TYR A 46 -10.12 3.04 6.62
CA TYR A 46 -8.70 2.68 6.83
C TYR A 46 -8.51 1.73 8.03
N LEU A 47 -7.35 1.09 8.10
CA LEU A 47 -7.03 0.19 9.20
C LEU A 47 -7.08 0.93 10.55
N ASN A 48 -7.96 0.44 11.44
CA ASN A 48 -8.14 1.02 12.77
C ASN A 48 -6.81 0.94 13.56
N PRO A 49 -6.32 2.04 14.15
CA PRO A 49 -5.11 2.04 14.95
C PRO A 49 -5.09 0.98 16.06
N ASN A 50 -6.22 0.76 16.75
CA ASN A 50 -6.30 -0.25 17.80
C ASN A 50 -6.16 -1.68 17.29
N LEU A 51 -6.48 -1.94 16.02
CA LEU A 51 -6.28 -3.24 15.40
C LEU A 51 -4.79 -3.53 15.19
N ILE A 52 -4.02 -2.52 14.76
CA ILE A 52 -2.62 -2.70 14.35
C ILE A 52 -1.60 -2.41 15.45
N LYS A 53 -1.99 -1.75 16.53
CA LYS A 53 -1.13 -1.28 17.62
C LYS A 53 -0.19 -2.36 18.14
N ASP A 54 -0.72 -3.53 18.45
CA ASP A 54 0.06 -4.60 19.07
C ASP A 54 1.09 -5.17 18.09
N LEU A 55 0.76 -5.28 16.79
CA LEU A 55 1.70 -5.70 15.77
C LEU A 55 2.81 -4.66 15.55
N VAL A 56 2.47 -3.36 15.47
CA VAL A 56 3.46 -2.28 15.34
C VAL A 56 4.44 -2.31 16.51
N SER A 57 3.93 -2.44 17.73
CA SER A 57 4.74 -2.58 18.94
C SER A 57 5.58 -3.86 18.92
N TYR A 58 5.01 -4.99 18.48
CA TYR A 58 5.67 -6.29 18.44
C TYR A 58 6.92 -6.29 17.53
N VAL A 59 6.83 -5.60 16.38
CA VAL A 59 7.98 -5.45 15.47
C VAL A 59 8.87 -4.26 15.83
N SER A 60 8.58 -3.52 16.90
CA SER A 60 9.26 -2.27 17.29
C SER A 60 9.34 -1.28 16.13
N GLY A 61 8.25 -1.14 15.38
CA GLY A 61 8.21 -0.41 14.14
C GLY A 61 7.77 1.05 14.29
N THR A 62 8.24 1.89 13.37
CA THR A 62 7.74 3.25 13.13
C THR A 62 6.72 3.18 11.99
N ILE A 63 5.54 3.77 12.17
CA ILE A 63 4.54 3.90 11.11
C ILE A 63 5.08 4.86 10.06
N THR A 64 5.04 4.47 8.77
CA THR A 64 5.58 5.27 7.69
C THR A 64 4.55 5.56 6.60
N GLU A 65 4.57 6.79 6.08
CA GLU A 65 3.76 7.27 4.96
C GLU A 65 4.61 8.20 4.07
N CYS A 66 4.05 8.57 2.90
CA CYS A 66 4.50 9.71 2.10
C CYS A 66 3.31 10.60 1.74
N ASN A 67 3.57 11.88 1.52
CA ASN A 67 2.57 12.85 1.09
C ASN A 67 1.91 12.44 -0.23
N THR A 68 0.66 12.86 -0.43
CA THR A 68 -0.05 12.65 -1.70
C THR A 68 0.40 13.63 -2.77
N ALA A 69 0.17 13.27 -4.04
CA ALA A 69 0.50 14.11 -5.20
C ALA A 69 -0.70 14.92 -5.71
N TYR A 70 -1.81 14.95 -4.99
CA TYR A 70 -3.05 15.65 -5.37
C TYR A 70 -3.60 16.40 -4.16
N ALA A 71 -4.52 17.34 -4.43
CA ALA A 71 -5.15 18.15 -3.39
C ALA A 71 -5.91 17.28 -2.39
N GLY A 72 -5.75 17.59 -1.11
CA GLY A 72 -6.34 16.88 0.02
C GLY A 72 -5.63 17.22 1.31
N TYR A 73 -5.97 16.53 2.38
CA TYR A 73 -5.41 16.78 3.72
C TYR A 73 -4.12 15.96 3.98
N ARG A 74 -3.51 15.39 2.93
CA ARG A 74 -2.23 14.66 3.00
C ARG A 74 -1.22 15.12 1.95
N ASN A 75 -1.43 16.28 1.33
CA ASN A 75 -0.55 16.82 0.29
C ASN A 75 0.66 17.61 0.81
N SER A 76 0.72 17.86 2.10
CA SER A 76 1.87 18.48 2.77
C SER A 76 2.06 17.87 4.16
N THR A 77 3.31 17.82 4.60
CA THR A 77 3.69 17.13 5.85
C THR A 77 2.92 17.65 7.06
N SER A 78 2.74 18.95 7.21
CA SER A 78 2.05 19.54 8.37
C SER A 78 0.58 19.11 8.43
N VAL A 79 -0.14 19.21 7.32
CA VAL A 79 -1.57 18.87 7.24
C VAL A 79 -1.77 17.35 7.29
N HIS A 80 -0.85 16.59 6.71
CA HIS A 80 -0.83 15.14 6.79
C HIS A 80 -0.66 14.66 8.25
N MET A 81 0.26 15.25 8.99
CA MET A 81 0.45 14.94 10.41
C MET A 81 -0.77 15.30 11.28
N GLU A 82 -1.52 16.35 10.93
CA GLU A 82 -2.80 16.66 11.59
C GLU A 82 -3.84 15.56 11.33
N THR A 83 -3.96 15.12 10.09
CA THR A 83 -4.87 14.00 9.70
C THR A 83 -4.50 12.71 10.43
N ILE A 84 -3.21 12.38 10.50
CA ILE A 84 -2.68 11.22 11.23
C ILE A 84 -3.03 11.28 12.71
N ARG A 85 -2.93 12.49 13.32
CA ARG A 85 -3.32 12.70 14.72
C ARG A 85 -4.81 12.52 14.92
N GLU A 86 -5.64 13.11 14.06
CA GLU A 86 -7.10 12.98 14.12
C GLU A 86 -7.56 11.53 14.01
N HIS A 87 -6.85 10.72 13.21
CA HIS A 87 -7.13 9.31 13.02
C HIS A 87 -6.57 8.43 14.14
N GLY A 88 -5.82 8.99 15.11
CA GLY A 88 -5.34 8.29 16.30
C GLY A 88 -4.05 7.49 16.11
N PHE A 89 -3.34 7.62 14.99
CA PHE A 89 -2.10 6.86 14.77
C PHE A 89 -0.95 7.33 15.67
N LEU A 90 -0.89 8.61 16.03
CA LEU A 90 0.12 9.13 16.97
C LEU A 90 -0.05 8.60 18.40
N ASP A 91 -1.22 8.05 18.74
CA ASP A 91 -1.48 7.48 20.06
C ASP A 91 -0.92 6.06 20.20
N ILE A 92 -0.53 5.43 19.09
CA ILE A 92 -0.11 4.02 19.08
C ILE A 92 1.36 3.82 18.75
N ALA A 93 1.99 4.71 18.00
CA ALA A 93 3.39 4.62 17.61
C ALA A 93 3.94 5.96 17.11
N GLU A 94 5.26 6.04 16.95
CA GLU A 94 5.87 7.10 16.16
C GLU A 94 5.45 7.01 14.70
N VAL A 95 5.28 8.17 14.05
CA VAL A 95 4.90 8.27 12.65
C VAL A 95 5.91 9.14 11.90
N ASP A 96 6.38 8.64 10.77
CA ASP A 96 7.32 9.33 9.89
C ASP A 96 6.72 9.52 8.49
N ILE A 97 6.66 10.78 8.04
CA ILE A 97 6.35 11.12 6.64
C ILE A 97 7.67 11.12 5.88
N MET A 98 7.96 10.01 5.21
CA MET A 98 9.28 9.73 4.64
C MET A 98 9.76 10.77 3.62
N ASP A 99 8.86 11.50 2.98
CA ASP A 99 9.19 12.56 2.02
C ASP A 99 9.06 13.98 2.59
N SER A 100 9.08 14.13 3.93
CA SER A 100 8.95 15.42 4.61
C SER A 100 10.10 16.39 4.31
N ASP A 101 11.29 15.89 4.01
CA ASP A 101 12.50 16.65 3.67
C ASP A 101 12.98 16.40 2.23
N GLY A 102 12.14 15.78 1.38
CA GLY A 102 12.42 15.50 -0.03
C GLY A 102 12.48 14.04 -0.38
N ASP A 103 13.11 13.75 -1.50
CA ASP A 103 13.20 12.40 -2.06
C ASP A 103 14.59 12.07 -2.59
N PHE A 104 14.81 10.80 -2.86
CA PHE A 104 15.97 10.32 -3.62
C PHE A 104 15.56 9.23 -4.61
N ALA A 105 16.41 9.06 -5.62
CA ALA A 105 16.18 8.05 -6.65
C ALA A 105 16.80 6.72 -6.28
N ILE A 106 16.03 5.63 -6.41
CA ILE A 106 16.51 4.26 -6.40
C ILE A 106 16.38 3.65 -7.79
N PRO A 107 17.33 2.79 -8.23
CA PRO A 107 17.31 2.26 -9.59
C PRO A 107 16.17 1.26 -9.80
N VAL A 108 15.61 1.27 -11.00
CA VAL A 108 14.72 0.21 -11.52
C VAL A 108 15.55 -0.62 -12.51
N SER A 109 15.61 -1.91 -12.31
CA SER A 109 16.33 -2.82 -13.19
C SER A 109 15.35 -3.49 -14.15
N ASN A 110 15.59 -3.32 -15.45
CA ASN A 110 14.76 -3.87 -16.52
C ASN A 110 13.27 -3.45 -16.46
N GLY A 111 13.02 -2.18 -16.07
CA GLY A 111 11.65 -1.66 -16.02
C GLY A 111 11.00 -1.53 -17.40
N PHE A 112 9.68 -1.55 -17.42
CA PHE A 112 8.87 -1.30 -18.62
C PHE A 112 8.94 0.16 -19.04
N HIS A 113 8.86 1.07 -18.05
CA HIS A 113 8.75 2.52 -18.27
C HIS A 113 9.72 3.33 -17.42
N LEU A 114 10.06 2.84 -16.22
CA LEU A 114 10.86 3.58 -15.28
C LEU A 114 12.32 3.08 -15.28
N ASP A 115 13.27 4.00 -15.27
CA ASP A 115 14.69 3.73 -15.05
C ASP A 115 15.08 3.89 -13.57
N LYS A 116 14.23 4.57 -12.80
CA LYS A 116 14.37 4.84 -11.37
C LYS A 116 13.02 5.10 -10.72
N ASN A 117 12.96 4.95 -9.41
CA ASN A 117 11.82 5.32 -8.59
C ASN A 117 12.28 6.41 -7.60
N TYR A 118 11.45 7.44 -7.38
CA TYR A 118 11.69 8.52 -6.44
C TYR A 118 10.92 8.27 -5.15
N VAL A 119 11.63 7.85 -4.13
CA VAL A 119 11.09 7.46 -2.82
C VAL A 119 11.36 8.52 -1.77
N GLY A 120 10.56 8.52 -0.70
CA GLY A 120 10.78 9.45 0.41
C GLY A 120 12.20 9.35 0.98
N ASN A 121 12.82 10.51 1.27
CA ASN A 121 14.22 10.59 1.67
C ASN A 121 14.52 9.77 2.94
N HIS A 122 13.56 9.66 3.85
CA HIS A 122 13.71 8.91 5.10
C HIS A 122 13.70 7.39 4.91
N LEU A 123 13.37 6.85 3.73
CA LEU A 123 13.49 5.40 3.49
C LEU A 123 14.90 4.86 3.80
N LYS A 124 15.92 5.71 3.69
CA LYS A 124 17.31 5.39 4.04
C LYS A 124 17.53 5.04 5.53
N ASN A 125 16.59 5.45 6.38
CA ASN A 125 16.71 5.27 7.84
C ASN A 125 16.22 3.89 8.29
N TYR A 126 15.67 3.09 7.38
CA TYR A 126 15.05 1.82 7.68
C TYR A 126 15.83 0.64 7.10
N ASP A 127 16.02 -0.38 7.93
CA ASP A 127 16.75 -1.61 7.58
C ASP A 127 15.82 -2.71 7.07
N SER A 128 14.54 -2.64 7.46
CA SER A 128 13.52 -3.62 7.09
C SER A 128 12.12 -2.99 7.07
N MET A 129 11.16 -3.66 6.43
CA MET A 129 9.81 -3.12 6.24
C MET A 129 8.72 -4.18 6.45
N LEU A 130 7.71 -3.83 7.23
CA LEU A 130 6.41 -4.47 7.24
C LEU A 130 5.47 -3.69 6.34
N MET A 131 5.11 -4.27 5.19
CA MET A 131 4.08 -3.72 4.32
C MET A 131 2.72 -4.19 4.84
N LEU A 132 2.09 -3.37 5.67
CA LEU A 132 0.79 -3.65 6.29
C LEU A 132 -0.29 -2.90 5.52
N SER A 133 -1.03 -3.61 4.70
CA SER A 133 -1.97 -3.01 3.75
C SER A 133 -3.42 -3.30 4.12
N HIS A 134 -4.24 -2.28 4.07
CA HIS A 134 -5.68 -2.43 3.95
C HIS A 134 -5.99 -2.82 2.50
N PHE A 135 -6.55 -4.02 2.28
CA PHE A 135 -6.93 -4.46 0.94
C PHE A 135 -8.36 -4.01 0.61
N LYS A 136 -8.54 -3.31 -0.50
CA LYS A 136 -9.81 -2.68 -0.93
C LYS A 136 -9.81 -2.39 -2.43
N GLY A 137 -10.93 -1.86 -2.95
CA GLY A 137 -10.98 -1.29 -4.29
C GLY A 137 -10.08 -0.07 -4.47
N HIS A 138 -9.81 0.30 -5.71
CA HIS A 138 -9.04 1.50 -6.03
C HIS A 138 -9.50 2.12 -7.35
N PRO A 139 -9.76 3.46 -7.40
CA PRO A 139 -10.31 4.11 -8.58
C PRO A 139 -9.39 4.05 -9.82
N MET A 140 -8.07 3.97 -9.65
CA MET A 140 -7.12 3.89 -10.75
C MET A 140 -6.46 2.51 -10.89
N GLY A 141 -6.12 1.84 -9.79
CA GLY A 141 -5.43 0.55 -9.83
C GLY A 141 -6.35 -0.66 -9.84
N GLY A 142 -7.68 -0.46 -9.81
CA GLY A 142 -8.66 -1.54 -9.68
C GLY A 142 -8.78 -2.06 -8.24
N PHE A 143 -7.67 -2.43 -7.63
CA PHE A 143 -7.55 -2.73 -6.21
C PHE A 143 -6.32 -2.06 -5.58
N GLY A 144 -6.28 -2.03 -4.26
CA GLY A 144 -5.14 -1.59 -3.48
C GLY A 144 -4.79 -2.63 -2.42
N GLY A 145 -3.63 -3.24 -2.55
CA GLY A 145 -3.05 -4.21 -1.64
C GLY A 145 -1.58 -3.91 -1.37
N ALA A 146 -0.76 -4.95 -1.20
CA ALA A 146 0.66 -4.83 -0.92
C ALA A 146 1.41 -4.12 -2.05
N LEU A 147 1.15 -4.47 -3.32
CA LEU A 147 1.78 -3.85 -4.48
C LEU A 147 1.50 -2.34 -4.53
N LYS A 148 0.23 -1.94 -4.47
CA LYS A 148 -0.11 -0.51 -4.49
C LYS A 148 0.46 0.25 -3.29
N ASN A 149 0.48 -0.35 -2.10
CA ASN A 149 1.04 0.27 -0.91
C ASN A 149 2.57 0.43 -1.02
N MET A 150 3.24 -0.51 -1.68
CA MET A 150 4.68 -0.47 -1.90
C MET A 150 5.06 0.52 -3.02
N SER A 151 4.44 0.44 -4.21
CA SER A 151 4.75 1.33 -5.32
C SER A 151 4.39 2.79 -5.02
N ILE A 152 3.09 3.07 -4.88
CA ILE A 152 2.59 4.44 -4.68
C ILE A 152 2.84 4.91 -3.24
N GLY A 153 2.74 4.02 -2.25
CA GLY A 153 2.84 4.42 -0.85
C GLY A 153 4.25 4.82 -0.41
N VAL A 154 5.30 4.21 -0.97
CA VAL A 154 6.71 4.52 -0.65
C VAL A 154 7.26 5.66 -1.52
N ALA A 155 6.70 5.85 -2.71
CA ALA A 155 7.08 6.96 -3.58
C ALA A 155 6.79 8.32 -2.90
N SER A 156 7.70 9.29 -3.07
CA SER A 156 7.48 10.68 -2.68
C SER A 156 6.30 11.29 -3.45
N SER A 157 5.83 12.46 -3.05
CA SER A 157 4.80 13.19 -3.80
C SER A 157 5.17 13.32 -5.29
N SER A 158 6.38 13.76 -5.61
CA SER A 158 6.87 13.86 -6.99
C SER A 158 7.12 12.50 -7.65
N GLY A 159 7.49 11.48 -6.87
CA GLY A 159 7.65 10.10 -7.32
C GLY A 159 6.32 9.46 -7.72
N LYS A 160 5.24 9.76 -6.99
CA LYS A 160 3.88 9.35 -7.38
C LYS A 160 3.52 9.90 -8.77
N VAL A 161 3.84 11.17 -9.04
CA VAL A 161 3.62 11.76 -10.38
C VAL A 161 4.42 11.01 -11.42
N TYR A 162 5.68 10.69 -11.13
CA TYR A 162 6.55 9.96 -12.05
C TYR A 162 5.98 8.59 -12.44
N ILE A 163 5.43 7.86 -11.48
CA ILE A 163 4.75 6.58 -11.72
C ILE A 163 3.47 6.77 -12.54
N HIS A 164 2.60 7.73 -12.17
CA HIS A 164 1.33 7.99 -12.87
C HIS A 164 1.52 8.51 -14.30
N THR A 165 2.68 9.01 -14.64
CA THR A 165 3.01 9.54 -15.97
C THR A 165 3.94 8.63 -16.76
N ALA A 166 4.17 7.40 -16.30
CA ALA A 166 5.12 6.46 -16.92
C ALA A 166 6.48 7.12 -17.21
N GLY A 167 7.06 7.74 -16.19
CA GLY A 167 8.38 8.36 -16.26
C GLY A 167 8.47 9.72 -16.94
N LYS A 168 7.36 10.33 -17.39
CA LYS A 168 7.40 11.55 -18.19
C LYS A 168 7.52 12.84 -17.39
N SER A 169 6.99 12.87 -16.17
CA SER A 169 6.94 14.09 -15.37
C SER A 169 7.09 13.79 -13.88
N ARG A 170 7.63 14.78 -13.14
CA ARG A 170 7.65 14.83 -11.67
C ARG A 170 6.90 16.07 -11.15
N ASN A 171 6.31 16.85 -12.04
CA ASN A 171 5.60 18.07 -11.69
C ASN A 171 4.22 17.74 -11.11
N VAL A 172 4.05 17.96 -9.80
CA VAL A 172 2.81 17.67 -9.06
C VAL A 172 1.63 18.47 -9.63
N ASP A 173 1.84 19.72 -10.02
CA ASP A 173 0.78 20.60 -10.56
C ASP A 173 0.26 20.13 -11.92
N ALA A 174 1.07 19.37 -12.67
CA ALA A 174 0.75 18.87 -14.00
C ALA A 174 0.38 17.37 -14.02
N LEU A 175 0.10 16.77 -12.87
CA LEU A 175 -0.22 15.34 -12.76
C LEU A 175 -1.36 14.95 -13.71
N TRP A 176 -2.48 15.63 -13.62
CA TRP A 176 -3.71 15.26 -14.32
C TRP A 176 -3.65 15.50 -15.83
N GLU A 177 -2.75 16.37 -16.27
CA GLU A 177 -2.52 16.66 -17.70
C GLU A 177 -1.64 15.61 -18.38
N ASN A 178 -0.89 14.83 -17.60
CA ASN A 178 0.15 13.92 -18.08
C ASN A 178 -0.08 12.44 -17.71
N ILE A 179 -1.26 12.08 -17.22
CA ILE A 179 -1.57 10.68 -16.88
C ILE A 179 -1.34 9.79 -18.11
N CYS A 180 -0.64 8.68 -17.90
CA CYS A 180 -0.39 7.68 -18.94
C CYS A 180 -1.59 6.75 -19.16
N SER A 181 -1.47 5.80 -20.09
CA SER A 181 -2.48 4.75 -20.28
C SER A 181 -2.57 3.86 -19.05
N GLN A 182 -3.71 3.18 -18.90
CA GLN A 182 -3.96 2.30 -17.77
C GLN A 182 -2.89 1.20 -17.63
N ASP A 183 -2.55 0.53 -18.72
CA ASP A 183 -1.53 -0.54 -18.70
C ASP A 183 -0.16 0.03 -18.35
N SER A 184 0.24 1.16 -18.95
CA SER A 184 1.51 1.84 -18.60
C SER A 184 1.57 2.29 -17.16
N PHE A 185 0.43 2.64 -16.54
CA PHE A 185 0.37 2.96 -15.11
C PHE A 185 0.63 1.73 -14.24
N LEU A 186 -0.02 0.59 -14.56
CA LEU A 186 0.14 -0.65 -13.82
C LEU A 186 1.57 -1.22 -13.98
N GLU A 187 2.13 -1.15 -15.18
CA GLU A 187 3.53 -1.51 -15.46
C GLU A 187 4.52 -0.61 -14.70
N SER A 188 4.25 0.70 -14.64
CA SER A 188 5.08 1.63 -13.86
C SER A 188 4.98 1.39 -12.35
N MET A 189 3.83 0.92 -11.87
CA MET A 189 3.69 0.46 -10.47
C MET A 189 4.55 -0.79 -10.23
N ALA A 190 4.53 -1.78 -11.13
CA ALA A 190 5.37 -2.96 -11.03
C ALA A 190 6.88 -2.62 -11.06
N ASP A 191 7.28 -1.68 -11.94
CA ASP A 191 8.64 -1.13 -11.97
C ASP A 191 9.04 -0.54 -10.61
N ALA A 192 8.17 0.29 -10.02
CA ALA A 192 8.41 0.91 -8.72
C ALA A 192 8.48 -0.14 -7.60
N ASP A 193 7.60 -1.15 -7.62
CA ASP A 193 7.59 -2.25 -6.65
C ASP A 193 8.91 -3.02 -6.68
N SER A 194 9.37 -3.40 -7.88
CA SER A 194 10.64 -4.12 -8.05
C SER A 194 11.83 -3.34 -7.49
N SER A 195 11.83 -2.01 -7.65
CA SER A 195 12.89 -1.13 -7.13
C SER A 195 12.94 -1.12 -5.60
N VAL A 196 11.77 -1.08 -4.93
CA VAL A 196 11.68 -1.10 -3.46
C VAL A 196 12.14 -2.46 -2.91
N VAL A 197 11.69 -3.57 -3.51
CA VAL A 197 12.13 -4.92 -3.12
C VAL A 197 13.66 -5.05 -3.22
N ASN A 198 14.24 -4.58 -4.34
CA ASN A 198 15.68 -4.61 -4.56
C ASN A 198 16.44 -3.71 -3.59
N TYR A 199 15.95 -2.49 -3.34
CA TYR A 199 16.58 -1.55 -2.42
C TYR A 199 16.60 -2.09 -0.98
N MET A 200 15.49 -2.65 -0.52
CA MET A 200 15.39 -3.28 0.81
C MET A 200 16.07 -4.66 0.87
N ASN A 201 16.72 -5.09 -0.21
CA ASN A 201 17.40 -6.40 -0.29
C ASN A 201 16.53 -7.56 0.19
N GLY A 202 15.26 -7.52 -0.14
CA GLY A 202 14.26 -8.51 0.28
C GLY A 202 13.89 -8.48 1.78
N ASN A 203 14.36 -7.50 2.57
CA ASN A 203 14.00 -7.36 4.00
C ASN A 203 12.59 -6.75 4.16
N ILE A 204 11.63 -7.32 3.44
CA ILE A 204 10.22 -6.93 3.50
C ILE A 204 9.39 -8.17 3.82
N VAL A 205 8.33 -7.98 4.58
CA VAL A 205 7.22 -8.93 4.75
C VAL A 205 5.91 -8.21 4.50
N TYR A 206 4.89 -8.94 4.08
CA TYR A 206 3.64 -8.38 3.61
C TYR A 206 2.46 -8.97 4.36
N ILE A 207 1.56 -8.11 4.83
CA ILE A 207 0.28 -8.48 5.44
C ILE A 207 -0.82 -7.63 4.80
N ASN A 208 -1.85 -8.28 4.28
CA ASN A 208 -3.07 -7.64 3.80
C ASN A 208 -4.21 -7.94 4.75
N VAL A 209 -4.92 -6.91 5.19
CA VAL A 209 -6.17 -7.02 5.95
C VAL A 209 -7.33 -6.70 5.02
N ILE A 210 -8.23 -7.66 4.86
CA ILE A 210 -9.41 -7.56 3.99
C ILE A 210 -10.63 -7.32 4.87
N ASN A 211 -10.84 -6.06 5.25
CA ASN A 211 -11.97 -5.59 6.03
C ASN A 211 -12.47 -4.23 5.51
N ASN A 212 -13.65 -3.81 5.94
CA ASN A 212 -14.24 -2.54 5.50
C ASN A 212 -14.16 -2.36 3.97
N LEU A 213 -14.49 -3.40 3.21
CA LEU A 213 -14.30 -3.45 1.77
C LEU A 213 -15.20 -2.45 1.04
N SER A 214 -14.64 -1.35 0.61
CA SER A 214 -15.22 -0.39 -0.34
C SER A 214 -14.54 -0.52 -1.70
N VAL A 215 -15.25 -0.14 -2.77
CA VAL A 215 -14.68 -0.02 -4.12
C VAL A 215 -13.70 1.14 -4.24
N ASP A 216 -13.68 2.05 -3.25
CA ASP A 216 -12.76 3.17 -3.17
C ASP A 216 -11.63 2.91 -2.18
N CYS A 217 -10.55 3.65 -2.37
CA CYS A 217 -9.35 3.56 -1.56
C CYS A 217 -9.43 4.51 -0.35
N ASP A 218 -8.62 4.24 0.68
CA ASP A 218 -8.48 5.12 1.86
C ASP A 218 -8.05 6.54 1.50
N CYS A 219 -7.59 6.78 0.28
CA CYS A 219 -7.18 8.07 -0.22
C CYS A 219 -8.34 8.94 -0.74
N VAL A 220 -9.56 8.43 -0.74
CA VAL A 220 -10.79 9.17 -1.11
C VAL A 220 -11.44 9.67 0.17
N ALA A 221 -11.67 10.98 0.29
CA ALA A 221 -12.23 11.59 1.51
C ALA A 221 -13.68 11.16 1.78
N SER A 222 -14.46 10.93 0.71
CA SER A 222 -15.85 10.45 0.80
C SER A 222 -15.98 9.20 -0.07
N PRO A 223 -15.52 8.03 0.44
CA PRO A 223 -15.58 6.78 -0.31
C PRO A 223 -17.03 6.31 -0.45
N GLU A 224 -17.28 5.45 -1.45
CA GLU A 224 -18.52 4.67 -1.51
C GLU A 224 -18.64 3.78 -0.26
N ASP A 225 -19.87 3.41 0.06
CA ASP A 225 -20.17 2.54 1.20
C ASP A 225 -19.43 1.19 1.12
N ILE A 226 -19.24 0.58 2.27
CA ILE A 226 -18.71 -0.79 2.37
C ILE A 226 -19.67 -1.72 1.62
N CYS A 227 -19.13 -2.43 0.63
CA CYS A 227 -19.95 -3.27 -0.27
C CYS A 227 -19.86 -4.76 0.03
N MET A 228 -18.88 -5.23 0.81
CA MET A 228 -18.69 -6.64 1.18
C MET A 228 -18.40 -6.80 2.66
N HIS A 229 -18.73 -7.98 3.20
CA HIS A 229 -18.29 -8.37 4.54
C HIS A 229 -16.77 -8.58 4.61
N ASP A 230 -16.25 -8.44 5.82
CA ASP A 230 -14.84 -8.71 6.11
C ASP A 230 -14.49 -10.16 5.75
N ILE A 231 -13.30 -10.35 5.17
CA ILE A 231 -12.84 -11.67 4.71
C ILE A 231 -11.79 -12.25 5.66
N GLY A 232 -10.80 -11.44 6.07
CA GLY A 232 -9.74 -11.92 6.96
C GLY A 232 -8.39 -11.24 6.72
N VAL A 233 -7.34 -11.91 7.17
CA VAL A 233 -5.95 -11.45 7.09
C VAL A 233 -5.13 -12.46 6.31
N LEU A 234 -4.32 -11.98 5.37
CA LEU A 234 -3.36 -12.79 4.63
C LEU A 234 -1.94 -12.27 4.87
N SER A 235 -0.96 -13.18 4.82
CA SER A 235 0.46 -12.81 4.87
C SER A 235 1.31 -13.64 3.92
N SER A 236 2.38 -13.05 3.41
CA SER A 236 3.36 -13.71 2.54
C SER A 236 4.71 -12.97 2.58
N THR A 237 5.75 -13.62 2.11
CA THR A 237 7.03 -12.98 1.75
C THR A 237 7.07 -12.58 0.27
N ASP A 238 6.00 -12.82 -0.47
CA ASP A 238 5.82 -12.51 -1.89
C ASP A 238 4.57 -11.63 -2.07
N PRO A 239 4.72 -10.34 -2.47
CA PRO A 239 3.59 -9.42 -2.59
C PRO A 239 2.65 -9.76 -3.74
N VAL A 240 3.18 -10.34 -4.84
CA VAL A 240 2.35 -10.72 -6.00
C VAL A 240 1.45 -11.90 -5.63
N ALA A 241 2.02 -12.93 -4.99
CA ALA A 241 1.25 -14.07 -4.51
C ALA A 241 0.21 -13.66 -3.47
N LEU A 242 0.56 -12.71 -2.60
CA LEU A 242 -0.35 -12.18 -1.58
C LEU A 242 -1.55 -11.47 -2.19
N ASP A 243 -1.30 -10.49 -3.07
CA ASP A 243 -2.38 -9.72 -3.70
C ASP A 243 -3.24 -10.61 -4.62
N ARG A 244 -2.64 -11.57 -5.33
CA ARG A 244 -3.38 -12.57 -6.10
C ARG A 244 -4.34 -13.36 -5.23
N ALA A 245 -3.88 -13.86 -4.08
CA ALA A 245 -4.73 -14.60 -3.16
C ALA A 245 -5.89 -13.75 -2.61
N CYS A 246 -5.66 -12.45 -2.36
CA CYS A 246 -6.72 -11.53 -1.95
C CYS A 246 -7.77 -11.36 -3.06
N VAL A 247 -7.35 -11.15 -4.30
CA VAL A 247 -8.24 -11.05 -5.46
C VAL A 247 -9.04 -12.36 -5.63
N ASP A 248 -8.38 -13.52 -5.55
CA ASP A 248 -9.04 -14.81 -5.66
C ASP A 248 -10.12 -15.02 -4.59
N LEU A 249 -9.88 -14.56 -3.34
CA LEU A 249 -10.89 -14.62 -2.27
C LEU A 249 -12.11 -13.75 -2.58
N ILE A 250 -11.94 -12.57 -3.18
CA ILE A 250 -13.06 -11.72 -3.61
C ILE A 250 -13.85 -12.40 -4.72
N TYR A 251 -13.18 -12.87 -5.78
CA TYR A 251 -13.84 -13.51 -6.92
C TYR A 251 -14.61 -14.77 -6.52
N ASN A 252 -14.11 -15.55 -5.58
CA ASN A 252 -14.72 -16.78 -5.09
C ASN A 252 -15.65 -16.57 -3.87
N SER A 253 -15.84 -15.31 -3.40
CA SER A 253 -16.75 -15.01 -2.29
C SER A 253 -18.18 -15.38 -2.64
N SER A 254 -18.97 -15.80 -1.64
CA SER A 254 -20.42 -15.94 -1.74
C SER A 254 -21.19 -14.63 -1.48
N ASP A 255 -20.48 -13.58 -1.07
CA ASP A 255 -21.05 -12.25 -0.82
C ASP A 255 -21.50 -11.62 -2.14
N PHE A 256 -22.75 -11.15 -2.20
CA PHE A 256 -23.29 -10.51 -3.40
C PHE A 256 -22.59 -9.19 -3.74
N GLY A 257 -22.07 -8.48 -2.74
CA GLY A 257 -21.34 -7.23 -2.91
C GLY A 257 -20.05 -7.37 -3.71
N LYS A 258 -19.53 -8.59 -3.87
CA LYS A 258 -18.36 -8.86 -4.72
C LYS A 258 -18.51 -8.33 -6.14
N VAL A 259 -19.73 -8.23 -6.65
CA VAL A 259 -19.99 -7.74 -8.03
C VAL A 259 -19.43 -6.33 -8.20
N HIS A 260 -19.59 -5.46 -7.21
CA HIS A 260 -19.07 -4.10 -7.24
C HIS A 260 -17.52 -4.08 -7.21
N MET A 261 -16.92 -4.95 -6.40
CA MET A 261 -15.46 -5.09 -6.33
C MET A 261 -14.88 -5.63 -7.63
N ILE A 262 -15.48 -6.68 -8.19
CA ILE A 262 -15.06 -7.30 -9.47
C ILE A 262 -15.17 -6.27 -10.59
N GLU A 263 -16.30 -5.57 -10.69
CA GLU A 263 -16.50 -4.51 -11.69
C GLU A 263 -15.42 -3.41 -11.59
N ARG A 264 -15.07 -2.99 -10.37
CA ARG A 264 -14.00 -2.01 -10.16
C ARG A 264 -12.64 -2.55 -10.64
N ILE A 265 -12.31 -3.79 -10.29
CA ILE A 265 -11.05 -4.43 -10.65
C ILE A 265 -10.96 -4.60 -12.18
N GLU A 266 -12.00 -5.12 -12.81
CA GLU A 266 -12.02 -5.37 -14.25
C GLU A 266 -12.03 -4.09 -15.08
N ARG A 267 -12.82 -3.09 -14.68
CA ARG A 267 -12.87 -1.78 -15.37
C ARG A 267 -11.50 -1.09 -15.42
N GLN A 268 -10.64 -1.33 -14.43
CA GLN A 268 -9.30 -0.76 -14.35
C GLN A 268 -8.21 -1.73 -14.83
N ASN A 269 -8.57 -2.87 -15.43
CA ASN A 269 -7.61 -3.92 -15.76
C ASN A 269 -6.69 -4.28 -14.58
N GLY A 270 -7.23 -4.20 -13.34
CA GLY A 270 -6.42 -4.18 -12.11
C GLY A 270 -5.59 -5.43 -11.87
N THR A 271 -6.00 -6.60 -12.40
CA THR A 271 -5.23 -7.83 -12.27
C THR A 271 -3.97 -7.86 -13.13
N TYR A 272 -3.83 -6.96 -14.11
CA TYR A 272 -2.68 -6.91 -14.99
C TYR A 272 -1.36 -6.63 -14.23
N ILE A 273 -1.39 -5.87 -13.14
CA ILE A 273 -0.19 -5.64 -12.29
C ILE A 273 0.39 -6.96 -11.73
N LEU A 274 -0.43 -8.00 -11.60
CA LEU A 274 0.02 -9.31 -11.11
C LEU A 274 0.78 -10.12 -12.19
N GLU A 275 0.77 -9.65 -13.42
CA GLU A 275 1.42 -10.27 -14.58
C GLU A 275 2.64 -9.45 -15.04
N ALA A 276 2.62 -8.13 -14.80
CA ALA A 276 3.70 -7.21 -15.08
C ALA A 276 4.84 -7.31 -14.05
#